data_4c478ea3549da54209ae6c0268067419
#
_entry.id   4c478ea3549da54209ae6c0268067419
#
_cell.length_a   1.000
_cell.length_b   1.000
_cell.length_c   1.000
_cell.angle_alpha   90.00
_cell.angle_beta   90.00
_cell.angle_gamma   90.00
#
_symmetry.space_group_name_H-M   'P 1'
#
loop_
_entity.id
_entity.type
_entity.pdbx_description
1 polymer ?
#
loop_
_entity_poly.entity_id
_entity_poly.type
_entity_poly.pdbx_seq_one_letter_code
_entity_poly.pdbx_strand_id
1 'polypeptide(L)'
;MSEHDATANRFAPGTFAPGPRPSSRAAMLFAQTRLELILLLRNGEQLLLTMFIPITLLVGLSLLPFGDLGAHRVDKIVPAVMMVAVMSTAFTGQAIAVGFDRRYGALKRLGATALPRWGVIAGKSAAVLIVVVLQAVLLGLIGFALGWRPQPVGLLLGAAVIALGTATFAAMGLLLGGTLKAEVVLALANILWFVMLGVASIVFAADDLPAVVSVLARLVPSGALAETLETAMDTGVDWFGIAVLAVWGVVSGVAATRLFRFH
;
A
#
# COMPACT_ATOMS: atom_id res chain seq x y z
N MET A 1 -19.18 -43.40 50.30
CA MET A 1 -20.02 -42.84 49.23
C MET A 1 -19.38 -41.53 48.88
N SER A 2 -18.73 -41.51 47.76
CA SER A 2 -17.65 -40.55 47.41
C SER A 2 -18.22 -39.23 46.90
N GLU A 3 -17.70 -38.14 47.47
CA GLU A 3 -17.90 -36.75 47.08
C GLU A 3 -17.23 -36.37 45.74
N HIS A 4 -17.02 -37.33 44.86
CA HIS A 4 -16.25 -37.12 43.60
C HIS A 4 -17.12 -36.81 42.38
N ASP A 5 -18.46 -36.67 42.54
CA ASP A 5 -19.37 -36.52 41.38
C ASP A 5 -19.95 -35.12 41.16
N ALA A 6 -19.47 -34.10 41.90
CA ALA A 6 -20.02 -32.76 41.83
C ALA A 6 -19.21 -31.78 40.90
N THR A 7 -18.15 -32.24 40.24
CA THR A 7 -17.35 -31.39 39.33
C THR A 7 -17.54 -31.67 37.84
N ALA A 8 -18.35 -32.66 37.52
CA ALA A 8 -18.72 -32.96 36.14
C ALA A 8 -19.82 -32.01 35.64
N ASN A 9 -19.49 -31.15 34.74
CA ASN A 9 -20.35 -30.30 33.93
C ASN A 9 -20.45 -28.80 34.35
N ARG A 10 -19.30 -28.12 34.45
CA ARG A 10 -19.29 -26.65 34.38
C ARG A 10 -19.73 -26.12 33.01
N PHE A 11 -19.78 -26.94 31.99
CA PHE A 11 -20.11 -26.56 30.61
C PHE A 11 -21.25 -27.41 30.08
N ALA A 12 -22.16 -26.80 29.34
CA ALA A 12 -23.25 -27.51 28.68
C ALA A 12 -22.70 -28.55 27.68
N PRO A 13 -23.38 -29.70 27.51
CA PRO A 13 -23.00 -30.67 26.50
C PRO A 13 -22.88 -30.01 25.12
N GLY A 14 -21.77 -30.23 24.44
CA GLY A 14 -21.47 -29.63 23.13
C GLY A 14 -20.76 -28.26 23.14
N THR A 15 -20.48 -27.67 24.34
CA THR A 15 -19.76 -26.37 24.44
C THR A 15 -18.38 -26.40 23.72
N PHE A 16 -17.74 -27.56 23.70
CA PHE A 16 -16.47 -27.79 23.01
C PHE A 16 -16.58 -28.64 21.75
N ALA A 17 -17.82 -28.87 21.27
CA ALA A 17 -17.99 -29.60 20.02
C ALA A 17 -17.37 -28.80 18.87
N PRO A 18 -16.51 -29.41 18.04
CA PRO A 18 -15.92 -28.70 16.89
C PRO A 18 -17.05 -28.22 15.98
N GLY A 19 -17.08 -26.93 15.68
CA GLY A 19 -17.95 -26.36 14.66
C GLY A 19 -17.35 -26.61 13.28
N PRO A 20 -17.65 -27.69 12.54
CA PRO A 20 -16.95 -28.08 11.32
C PRO A 20 -17.24 -27.19 10.13
N ARG A 21 -17.98 -26.08 10.31
CA ARG A 21 -18.34 -25.18 9.22
C ARG A 21 -17.26 -24.10 9.02
N PRO A 22 -16.65 -24.01 7.82
CA PRO A 22 -15.74 -22.90 7.52
C PRO A 22 -16.50 -21.57 7.60
N SER A 23 -15.84 -20.53 8.14
CA SER A 23 -16.37 -19.17 8.14
C SER A 23 -16.63 -18.69 6.71
N SER A 24 -17.56 -17.74 6.54
CA SER A 24 -17.81 -17.13 5.24
C SER A 24 -16.53 -16.43 4.70
N ARG A 25 -16.41 -16.35 3.38
CA ARG A 25 -15.25 -15.68 2.73
C ARG A 25 -15.07 -14.24 3.21
N ALA A 26 -16.18 -13.51 3.41
CA ALA A 26 -16.17 -12.14 3.92
C ALA A 26 -15.65 -12.08 5.37
N ALA A 27 -16.09 -12.99 6.25
CA ALA A 27 -15.61 -13.05 7.63
C ALA A 27 -14.11 -13.38 7.70
N MET A 28 -13.63 -14.30 6.87
CA MET A 28 -12.20 -14.63 6.78
C MET A 28 -11.38 -13.41 6.32
N LEU A 29 -11.83 -12.72 5.26
CA LEU A 29 -11.15 -11.52 4.76
C LEU A 29 -11.14 -10.41 5.82
N PHE A 30 -12.26 -10.15 6.47
CA PHE A 30 -12.35 -9.13 7.52
C PHE A 30 -11.40 -9.45 8.69
N ALA A 31 -11.40 -10.70 9.17
CA ALA A 31 -10.53 -11.13 10.27
C ALA A 31 -9.04 -10.98 9.90
N GLN A 32 -8.66 -11.40 8.69
CA GLN A 32 -7.29 -11.25 8.20
C GLN A 32 -6.90 -9.78 8.03
N THR A 33 -7.75 -8.97 7.40
CA THR A 33 -7.50 -7.52 7.25
C THR A 33 -7.34 -6.84 8.61
N ARG A 34 -8.21 -7.15 9.58
CA ARG A 34 -8.12 -6.63 10.93
C ARG A 34 -6.82 -7.02 11.63
N LEU A 35 -6.40 -8.28 11.50
CA LEU A 35 -5.13 -8.75 12.05
C LEU A 35 -3.95 -7.99 11.45
N GLU A 36 -3.87 -7.91 10.12
CA GLU A 36 -2.79 -7.22 9.41
C GLU A 36 -2.77 -5.72 9.77
N LEU A 37 -3.93 -5.08 9.82
CA LEU A 37 -4.04 -3.67 10.20
C LEU A 37 -3.54 -3.42 11.63
N ILE A 38 -3.90 -4.29 12.59
CA ILE A 38 -3.40 -4.18 13.97
C ILE A 38 -1.88 -4.35 14.00
N LEU A 39 -1.32 -5.30 13.24
CA LEU A 39 0.13 -5.51 13.17
C LEU A 39 0.85 -4.28 12.58
N LEU A 40 0.31 -3.70 11.50
CA LEU A 40 0.85 -2.48 10.89
C LEU A 40 0.79 -1.30 11.86
N LEU A 41 -0.36 -1.07 12.51
CA LEU A 41 -0.56 0.05 13.44
C LEU A 41 0.22 -0.11 14.76
N ARG A 42 0.58 -1.32 15.15
CA ARG A 42 1.43 -1.59 16.33
C ARG A 42 2.92 -1.55 16.03
N ASN A 43 3.31 -1.55 14.79
CA ASN A 43 4.71 -1.38 14.39
C ASN A 43 5.05 0.13 14.38
N GLY A 44 5.31 0.68 15.57
CA GLY A 44 5.54 2.12 15.76
C GLY A 44 6.74 2.65 14.98
N GLU A 45 7.81 1.86 14.83
CA GLU A 45 8.98 2.24 14.04
C GLU A 45 8.61 2.41 12.55
N GLN A 46 7.93 1.44 11.99
CA GLN A 46 7.50 1.48 10.59
C GLN A 46 6.49 2.62 10.34
N LEU A 47 5.52 2.80 11.26
CA LEU A 47 4.56 3.90 11.16
C LEU A 47 5.27 5.25 11.22
N LEU A 48 6.22 5.42 12.13
CA LEU A 48 6.97 6.67 12.26
C LEU A 48 7.72 6.97 10.96
N LEU A 49 8.44 6.00 10.40
CA LEU A 49 9.17 6.18 9.15
C LEU A 49 8.23 6.47 7.97
N THR A 50 7.15 5.73 7.83
CA THR A 50 6.21 5.88 6.70
C THR A 50 5.36 7.15 6.80
N MET A 51 5.21 7.75 7.98
CA MET A 51 4.50 9.02 8.19
C MET A 51 5.47 10.20 8.23
N PHE A 52 6.57 10.06 8.98
CA PHE A 52 7.49 11.17 9.21
C PHE A 52 8.14 11.68 7.91
N ILE A 53 8.57 10.75 7.04
CA ILE A 53 9.22 11.14 5.78
C ILE A 53 8.26 11.94 4.87
N PRO A 54 7.04 11.44 4.53
CA PRO A 54 6.10 12.23 3.72
C PRO A 54 5.70 13.56 4.36
N ILE A 55 5.47 13.60 5.68
CA ILE A 55 5.12 14.85 6.36
C ILE A 55 6.28 15.85 6.29
N THR A 56 7.50 15.40 6.56
CA THR A 56 8.69 16.27 6.49
C THR A 56 8.92 16.78 5.08
N LEU A 57 8.74 15.92 4.06
CA LEU A 57 8.82 16.34 2.66
C LEU A 57 7.72 17.36 2.32
N LEU A 58 6.47 17.09 2.71
CA LEU A 58 5.35 18.00 2.45
C LEU A 58 5.60 19.38 3.07
N VAL A 59 5.90 19.41 4.35
CA VAL A 59 6.14 20.67 5.07
C VAL A 59 7.41 21.35 4.58
N GLY A 60 8.51 20.59 4.47
CA GLY A 60 9.81 21.13 4.05
C GLY A 60 9.78 21.71 2.64
N LEU A 61 9.25 20.97 1.66
CA LEU A 61 9.16 21.45 0.29
C LEU A 61 8.14 22.60 0.12
N SER A 62 7.10 22.64 0.96
CA SER A 62 6.10 23.72 0.91
C SER A 62 6.60 25.04 1.51
N LEU A 63 7.41 24.97 2.58
CA LEU A 63 7.85 26.16 3.32
C LEU A 63 9.23 26.67 2.90
N LEU A 64 10.11 25.78 2.43
CA LEU A 64 11.47 26.16 2.05
C LEU A 64 11.53 26.52 0.56
N PRO A 65 12.36 27.54 0.18
CA PRO A 65 12.44 28.04 -1.20
C PRO A 65 13.31 27.12 -2.09
N PHE A 66 12.99 25.82 -2.13
CA PHE A 66 13.64 24.88 -3.04
C PHE A 66 13.01 24.95 -4.44
N GLY A 67 13.78 25.37 -5.44
CA GLY A 67 13.36 25.47 -6.83
C GLY A 67 12.29 26.55 -7.09
N ASP A 68 12.05 26.84 -8.34
CA ASP A 68 10.99 27.77 -8.78
C ASP A 68 9.72 26.99 -9.14
N LEU A 69 8.93 26.66 -8.13
CA LEU A 69 7.63 25.98 -8.30
C LEU A 69 6.45 26.96 -8.47
N GLY A 70 6.75 28.28 -8.49
CA GLY A 70 5.76 29.34 -8.68
C GLY A 70 4.74 29.47 -7.55
N ALA A 71 3.66 30.23 -7.83
CA ALA A 71 2.59 30.55 -6.86
C ALA A 71 1.76 29.33 -6.41
N HIS A 72 1.69 28.26 -7.22
CA HIS A 72 0.92 27.06 -6.99
C HIS A 72 1.78 25.88 -6.46
N ARG A 73 2.85 26.18 -5.74
CA ARG A 73 3.78 25.20 -5.23
C ARG A 73 3.12 24.05 -4.48
N VAL A 74 2.19 24.35 -3.56
CA VAL A 74 1.55 23.34 -2.70
C VAL A 74 0.66 22.40 -3.52
N ASP A 75 0.05 22.90 -4.60
CA ASP A 75 -0.81 22.11 -5.48
C ASP A 75 -0.02 21.00 -6.21
N LYS A 76 1.25 21.23 -6.52
CA LYS A 76 2.16 20.23 -7.10
C LYS A 76 2.78 19.31 -6.05
N ILE A 77 3.14 19.84 -4.88
CA ILE A 77 3.85 19.06 -3.84
C ILE A 77 2.92 18.04 -3.18
N VAL A 78 1.65 18.37 -2.90
CA VAL A 78 0.73 17.46 -2.22
C VAL A 78 0.53 16.15 -3.00
N PRO A 79 0.17 16.15 -4.29
CA PRO A 79 0.07 14.92 -5.07
C PRO A 79 1.39 14.14 -5.14
N ALA A 80 2.52 14.83 -5.35
CA ALA A 80 3.84 14.20 -5.40
C ALA A 80 4.19 13.47 -4.09
N VAL A 81 3.93 14.09 -2.94
CA VAL A 81 4.18 13.48 -1.64
C VAL A 81 3.18 12.34 -1.35
N MET A 82 1.92 12.46 -1.78
CA MET A 82 0.96 11.35 -1.69
C MET A 82 1.41 10.14 -2.53
N MET A 83 1.94 10.34 -3.73
CA MET A 83 2.55 9.29 -4.54
C MET A 83 3.71 8.62 -3.79
N VAL A 84 4.62 9.39 -3.20
CA VAL A 84 5.75 8.87 -2.40
C VAL A 84 5.24 8.03 -1.23
N ALA A 85 4.20 8.48 -0.53
CA ALA A 85 3.58 7.73 0.56
C ALA A 85 2.99 6.39 0.11
N VAL A 86 2.29 6.37 -1.04
CA VAL A 86 1.78 5.14 -1.67
C VAL A 86 2.93 4.17 -1.97
N MET A 87 3.98 4.63 -2.66
CA MET A 87 5.13 3.80 -3.01
C MET A 87 5.85 3.25 -1.77
N SER A 88 6.07 4.08 -0.77
CA SER A 88 6.77 3.68 0.46
C SER A 88 5.97 2.62 1.24
N THR A 89 4.67 2.81 1.39
CA THR A 89 3.82 1.94 2.21
C THR A 89 3.38 0.70 1.44
N ALA A 90 2.85 0.88 0.21
CA ALA A 90 2.27 -0.23 -0.53
C ALA A 90 3.31 -1.09 -1.25
N PHE A 91 4.44 -0.53 -1.69
CA PHE A 91 5.49 -1.33 -2.32
C PHE A 91 6.56 -1.74 -1.33
N THR A 92 7.37 -0.79 -0.84
CA THR A 92 8.55 -1.12 -0.01
C THR A 92 8.15 -1.72 1.33
N GLY A 93 7.23 -1.08 2.05
CA GLY A 93 6.74 -1.55 3.34
C GLY A 93 6.11 -2.94 3.25
N GLN A 94 5.24 -3.14 2.26
CA GLN A 94 4.58 -4.43 2.02
C GLN A 94 5.58 -5.53 1.62
N ALA A 95 6.52 -5.24 0.71
CA ALA A 95 7.52 -6.21 0.27
C ALA A 95 8.38 -6.69 1.43
N ILE A 96 8.91 -5.76 2.23
CA ILE A 96 9.75 -6.05 3.39
C ILE A 96 8.96 -6.84 4.43
N ALA A 97 7.76 -6.39 4.81
CA ALA A 97 6.93 -7.08 5.79
C ALA A 97 6.66 -8.54 5.38
N VAL A 98 6.27 -8.78 4.13
CA VAL A 98 6.02 -10.13 3.60
C VAL A 98 7.28 -10.98 3.55
N GLY A 99 8.41 -10.42 3.14
CA GLY A 99 9.71 -11.11 3.13
C GLY A 99 10.11 -11.60 4.53
N PHE A 100 9.94 -10.75 5.55
CA PHE A 100 10.24 -11.10 6.94
C PHE A 100 9.18 -12.03 7.56
N ASP A 101 7.89 -11.86 7.26
CA ASP A 101 6.83 -12.79 7.68
C ASP A 101 7.12 -14.22 7.21
N ARG A 102 7.66 -14.35 5.99
CA ARG A 102 8.10 -15.64 5.46
C ARG A 102 9.33 -16.15 6.19
N ARG A 103 10.36 -15.32 6.38
CA ARG A 103 11.59 -15.68 7.09
C ARG A 103 11.32 -16.18 8.50
N TYR A 104 10.42 -15.53 9.24
CA TYR A 104 10.06 -15.92 10.61
C TYR A 104 8.95 -16.98 10.70
N GLY A 105 8.51 -17.52 9.57
CA GLY A 105 7.54 -18.60 9.50
C GLY A 105 6.10 -18.19 9.84
N ALA A 106 5.79 -16.90 9.88
CA ALA A 106 4.43 -16.41 10.10
C ALA A 106 3.50 -16.86 8.96
N LEU A 107 3.95 -16.75 7.70
CA LEU A 107 3.19 -17.23 6.54
C LEU A 107 3.00 -18.74 6.54
N LYS A 108 4.01 -19.52 7.01
CA LYS A 108 3.89 -20.98 7.14
C LYS A 108 2.80 -21.35 8.14
N ARG A 109 2.69 -20.63 9.26
CA ARG A 109 1.62 -20.83 10.25
C ARG A 109 0.25 -20.47 9.69
N LEU A 110 0.15 -19.36 8.95
CA LEU A 110 -1.10 -18.98 8.26
C LEU A 110 -1.50 -20.02 7.21
N GLY A 111 -0.53 -20.57 6.46
CA GLY A 111 -0.77 -21.64 5.48
C GLY A 111 -1.24 -22.97 6.07
N ALA A 112 -1.05 -23.20 7.38
CA ALA A 112 -1.58 -24.36 8.11
C ALA A 112 -3.05 -24.16 8.59
N THR A 113 -3.60 -22.95 8.41
CA THR A 113 -5.01 -22.65 8.74
C THR A 113 -5.91 -22.89 7.53
N ALA A 114 -7.24 -22.85 7.75
CA ALA A 114 -8.24 -22.94 6.67
C ALA A 114 -8.30 -21.68 5.79
N LEU A 115 -7.44 -20.68 6.01
CA LEU A 115 -7.40 -19.44 5.25
C LEU A 115 -6.79 -19.69 3.86
N PRO A 116 -7.51 -19.46 2.75
CA PRO A 116 -6.97 -19.65 1.41
C PRO A 116 -5.89 -18.60 1.09
N ARG A 117 -4.98 -18.92 0.17
CA ARG A 117 -3.89 -18.03 -0.25
C ARG A 117 -4.37 -16.64 -0.67
N TRP A 118 -5.46 -16.59 -1.44
CA TRP A 118 -6.06 -15.33 -1.86
C TRP A 118 -6.52 -14.48 -0.65
N GLY A 119 -6.99 -15.13 0.43
CA GLY A 119 -7.42 -14.43 1.65
C GLY A 119 -6.26 -13.74 2.37
N VAL A 120 -5.07 -14.36 2.42
CA VAL A 120 -3.85 -13.73 2.97
C VAL A 120 -3.45 -12.52 2.12
N ILE A 121 -3.38 -12.70 0.79
CA ILE A 121 -3.00 -11.63 -0.15
C ILE A 121 -3.99 -10.46 -0.08
N ALA A 122 -5.28 -10.75 -0.18
CA ALA A 122 -6.33 -9.73 -0.14
C ALA A 122 -6.39 -9.03 1.23
N GLY A 123 -6.22 -9.76 2.33
CA GLY A 123 -6.20 -9.18 3.67
C GLY A 123 -5.03 -8.23 3.89
N LYS A 124 -3.84 -8.60 3.43
CA LYS A 124 -2.65 -7.72 3.47
C LYS A 124 -2.84 -6.48 2.59
N SER A 125 -3.33 -6.65 1.36
CA SER A 125 -3.59 -5.51 0.46
C SER A 125 -4.65 -4.57 1.01
N ALA A 126 -5.73 -5.10 1.59
CA ALA A 126 -6.78 -4.28 2.20
C ALA A 126 -6.28 -3.50 3.42
N ALA A 127 -5.46 -4.11 4.27
CA ALA A 127 -4.86 -3.42 5.42
C ALA A 127 -3.94 -2.27 4.97
N VAL A 128 -3.10 -2.50 3.96
CA VAL A 128 -2.24 -1.46 3.38
C VAL A 128 -3.08 -0.34 2.75
N LEU A 129 -4.15 -0.66 2.04
CA LEU A 129 -5.05 0.35 1.48
C LEU A 129 -5.64 1.25 2.58
N ILE A 130 -6.08 0.67 3.69
CA ILE A 130 -6.59 1.44 4.84
C ILE A 130 -5.51 2.38 5.38
N VAL A 131 -4.27 1.89 5.55
CA VAL A 131 -3.16 2.73 6.03
C VAL A 131 -2.86 3.85 5.05
N VAL A 132 -2.82 3.58 3.74
CA VAL A 132 -2.59 4.61 2.71
C VAL A 132 -3.72 5.65 2.68
N VAL A 133 -4.98 5.22 2.86
CA VAL A 133 -6.10 6.17 2.97
C VAL A 133 -5.93 7.07 4.19
N LEU A 134 -5.54 6.52 5.35
CA LEU A 134 -5.26 7.33 6.54
C LEU A 134 -4.09 8.32 6.29
N GLN A 135 -3.03 7.88 5.60
CA GLN A 135 -1.92 8.74 5.18
C GLN A 135 -2.39 9.86 4.25
N ALA A 136 -3.18 9.53 3.22
CA ALA A 136 -3.68 10.51 2.25
C ALA A 136 -4.59 11.56 2.93
N VAL A 137 -5.44 11.13 3.87
CA VAL A 137 -6.26 12.07 4.67
C VAL A 137 -5.37 12.98 5.53
N LEU A 138 -4.38 12.44 6.22
CA LEU A 138 -3.46 13.23 7.07
C LEU A 138 -2.65 14.22 6.22
N LEU A 139 -2.04 13.76 5.13
CA LEU A 139 -1.27 14.63 4.22
C LEU A 139 -2.17 15.68 3.56
N GLY A 140 -3.40 15.32 3.20
CA GLY A 140 -4.40 16.25 2.68
C GLY A 140 -4.77 17.34 3.67
N LEU A 141 -4.97 16.98 4.96
CA LEU A 141 -5.25 17.96 6.03
C LEU A 141 -4.07 18.91 6.25
N ILE A 142 -2.84 18.39 6.24
CA ILE A 142 -1.63 19.22 6.33
C ILE A 142 -1.52 20.11 5.10
N GLY A 143 -1.72 19.58 3.89
CA GLY A 143 -1.74 20.35 2.65
C GLY A 143 -2.78 21.46 2.68
N PHE A 144 -3.98 21.16 3.19
CA PHE A 144 -5.05 22.15 3.37
C PHE A 144 -4.63 23.28 4.33
N ALA A 145 -3.94 22.95 5.43
CA ALA A 145 -3.39 23.93 6.36
C ALA A 145 -2.28 24.80 5.72
N LEU A 146 -1.54 24.22 4.75
CA LEU A 146 -0.49 24.91 4.00
C LEU A 146 -1.03 25.71 2.79
N GLY A 147 -2.33 25.73 2.57
CA GLY A 147 -2.97 26.50 1.50
C GLY A 147 -3.42 25.71 0.28
N TRP A 148 -3.29 24.37 0.29
CA TRP A 148 -3.86 23.53 -0.77
C TRP A 148 -5.38 23.64 -0.83
N ARG A 149 -5.93 23.86 -2.01
CA ARG A 149 -7.39 24.05 -2.18
C ARG A 149 -7.89 23.24 -3.40
N PRO A 150 -7.87 21.90 -3.31
CA PRO A 150 -8.33 21.06 -4.40
C PRO A 150 -9.85 21.19 -4.61
N GLN A 151 -10.27 20.98 -5.84
CA GLN A 151 -11.69 20.87 -6.14
C GLN A 151 -12.25 19.54 -5.60
N PRO A 152 -13.54 19.48 -5.16
CA PRO A 152 -14.14 18.24 -4.66
C PRO A 152 -14.09 17.07 -5.67
N VAL A 153 -14.22 17.36 -6.96
CA VAL A 153 -14.11 16.37 -8.04
C VAL A 153 -12.67 15.83 -8.11
N GLY A 154 -11.67 16.71 -8.04
CA GLY A 154 -10.26 16.31 -8.01
C GLY A 154 -9.92 15.40 -6.82
N LEU A 155 -10.49 15.68 -5.64
CA LEU A 155 -10.33 14.80 -4.46
C LEU A 155 -10.91 13.41 -4.69
N LEU A 156 -12.09 13.29 -5.31
CA LEU A 156 -12.71 11.99 -5.61
C LEU A 156 -11.91 11.21 -6.66
N LEU A 157 -11.48 11.88 -7.72
CA LEU A 157 -10.63 11.27 -8.76
C LEU A 157 -9.27 10.87 -8.16
N GLY A 158 -8.64 11.76 -7.40
CA GLY A 158 -7.38 11.48 -6.73
C GLY A 158 -7.47 10.32 -5.74
N ALA A 159 -8.56 10.21 -4.98
CA ALA A 159 -8.79 9.07 -4.09
C ALA A 159 -8.91 7.74 -4.87
N ALA A 160 -9.58 7.74 -6.03
CA ALA A 160 -9.68 6.58 -6.90
C ALA A 160 -8.30 6.20 -7.48
N VAL A 161 -7.50 7.18 -7.90
CA VAL A 161 -6.13 6.97 -8.40
C VAL A 161 -5.22 6.45 -7.29
N ILE A 162 -5.29 7.00 -6.08
CA ILE A 162 -4.54 6.50 -4.90
C ILE A 162 -4.92 5.05 -4.60
N ALA A 163 -6.20 4.70 -4.66
CA ALA A 163 -6.65 3.33 -4.43
C ALA A 163 -6.11 2.37 -5.51
N LEU A 164 -6.16 2.75 -6.78
CA LEU A 164 -5.60 1.97 -7.90
C LEU A 164 -4.08 1.83 -7.77
N GLY A 165 -3.37 2.94 -7.53
CA GLY A 165 -1.92 2.94 -7.30
C GLY A 165 -1.54 2.06 -6.11
N THR A 166 -2.26 2.17 -4.99
CA THR A 166 -2.05 1.32 -3.81
C THR A 166 -2.22 -0.17 -4.15
N ALA A 167 -3.28 -0.54 -4.88
CA ALA A 167 -3.49 -1.92 -5.28
C ALA A 167 -2.35 -2.43 -6.19
N THR A 168 -1.91 -1.60 -7.13
CA THR A 168 -0.79 -1.91 -8.04
C THR A 168 0.51 -2.12 -7.27
N PHE A 169 0.91 -1.16 -6.44
CA PHE A 169 2.15 -1.23 -5.68
C PHE A 169 2.12 -2.31 -4.60
N ALA A 170 0.97 -2.56 -3.97
CA ALA A 170 0.80 -3.67 -3.03
C ALA A 170 0.96 -5.03 -3.73
N ALA A 171 0.42 -5.20 -4.93
CA ALA A 171 0.61 -6.41 -5.72
C ALA A 171 2.09 -6.63 -6.09
N MET A 172 2.81 -5.58 -6.50
CA MET A 172 4.24 -5.63 -6.76
C MET A 172 5.04 -5.96 -5.50
N GLY A 173 4.71 -5.34 -4.36
CA GLY A 173 5.33 -5.61 -3.06
C GLY A 173 5.10 -7.05 -2.59
N LEU A 174 3.89 -7.57 -2.75
CA LEU A 174 3.54 -8.97 -2.46
C LEU A 174 4.31 -9.95 -3.36
N LEU A 175 4.46 -9.63 -4.64
CA LEU A 175 5.23 -10.45 -5.57
C LEU A 175 6.70 -10.51 -5.12
N LEU A 176 7.30 -9.36 -4.84
CA LEU A 176 8.70 -9.27 -4.43
C LEU A 176 8.95 -10.00 -3.10
N GLY A 177 8.17 -9.66 -2.06
CA GLY A 177 8.28 -10.26 -0.73
C GLY A 177 7.90 -11.73 -0.68
N GLY A 178 6.93 -12.14 -1.50
CA GLY A 178 6.46 -13.52 -1.57
C GLY A 178 7.38 -14.48 -2.33
N THR A 179 8.36 -13.99 -3.09
CA THR A 179 9.21 -14.82 -3.96
C THR A 179 10.67 -14.85 -3.56
N LEU A 180 11.25 -13.74 -3.08
CA LEU A 180 12.68 -13.61 -2.80
C LEU A 180 12.99 -13.75 -1.30
N LYS A 181 14.24 -13.99 -0.93
CA LYS A 181 14.71 -14.04 0.46
C LYS A 181 14.60 -12.64 1.10
N ALA A 182 14.32 -12.56 2.40
CA ALA A 182 14.05 -11.30 3.11
C ALA A 182 15.18 -10.26 2.94
N GLU A 183 16.44 -10.70 2.99
CA GLU A 183 17.61 -9.81 2.83
C GLU A 183 17.69 -9.22 1.42
N VAL A 184 17.37 -10.03 0.41
CA VAL A 184 17.32 -9.58 -1.00
C VAL A 184 16.14 -8.64 -1.21
N VAL A 185 14.99 -8.95 -0.60
CA VAL A 185 13.80 -8.08 -0.65
C VAL A 185 14.11 -6.72 -0.06
N LEU A 186 14.77 -6.68 1.12
CA LEU A 186 15.14 -5.42 1.78
C LEU A 186 16.00 -4.54 0.89
N ALA A 187 17.04 -5.11 0.28
CA ALA A 187 17.93 -4.35 -0.62
C ALA A 187 17.20 -3.93 -1.91
N LEU A 188 16.54 -4.89 -2.58
CA LEU A 188 15.95 -4.67 -3.90
C LEU A 188 14.73 -3.74 -3.83
N ALA A 189 13.88 -3.86 -2.79
CA ALA A 189 12.75 -2.96 -2.62
C ALA A 189 13.19 -1.50 -2.45
N ASN A 190 14.26 -1.26 -1.69
CA ASN A 190 14.79 0.09 -1.52
C ASN A 190 15.44 0.63 -2.82
N ILE A 191 16.24 -0.20 -3.52
CA ILE A 191 16.85 0.21 -4.80
C ILE A 191 15.76 0.55 -5.82
N LEU A 192 14.75 -0.33 -5.98
CA LEU A 192 13.65 -0.10 -6.91
C LEU A 192 12.84 1.14 -6.50
N TRP A 193 12.64 1.39 -5.20
CA TRP A 193 11.97 2.59 -4.72
C TRP A 193 12.69 3.87 -5.18
N PHE A 194 14.03 3.93 -5.01
CA PHE A 194 14.82 5.08 -5.47
C PHE A 194 14.79 5.23 -7.00
N VAL A 195 14.87 4.13 -7.75
CA VAL A 195 14.76 4.16 -9.22
C VAL A 195 13.38 4.68 -9.64
N MET A 196 12.32 4.17 -9.02
CA MET A 196 10.94 4.60 -9.31
C MET A 196 10.71 6.06 -8.91
N LEU A 197 11.30 6.53 -7.81
CA LEU A 197 11.25 7.93 -7.42
C LEU A 197 11.95 8.82 -8.47
N GLY A 198 13.12 8.39 -8.95
CA GLY A 198 13.84 9.08 -10.03
C GLY A 198 13.02 9.17 -11.32
N VAL A 199 12.36 8.07 -11.71
CA VAL A 199 11.48 8.04 -12.88
C VAL A 199 10.27 8.97 -12.70
N ALA A 200 9.64 8.96 -11.53
CA ALA A 200 8.53 9.88 -11.24
C ALA A 200 8.96 11.36 -11.30
N SER A 201 10.19 11.67 -10.85
CA SER A 201 10.75 13.03 -10.95
C SER A 201 10.91 13.50 -12.39
N ILE A 202 11.15 12.59 -13.34
CA ILE A 202 11.19 12.91 -14.78
C ILE A 202 9.82 13.41 -15.27
N VAL A 203 8.74 12.83 -14.78
CA VAL A 203 7.38 13.24 -15.14
C VAL A 203 7.09 14.67 -14.69
N PHE A 204 7.51 15.04 -13.47
CA PHE A 204 7.36 16.42 -12.97
C PHE A 204 8.24 17.45 -13.70
N ALA A 205 9.30 17.01 -14.38
CA ALA A 205 10.18 17.85 -15.20
C ALA A 205 9.85 17.76 -16.70
N ALA A 206 8.69 17.21 -17.08
CA ALA A 206 8.37 16.84 -18.46
C ALA A 206 8.31 18.01 -19.45
N ASP A 207 8.02 19.22 -18.97
CA ASP A 207 7.94 20.42 -19.82
C ASP A 207 9.29 20.75 -20.51
N ASP A 208 10.41 20.32 -19.89
CA ASP A 208 11.76 20.58 -20.38
C ASP A 208 12.39 19.37 -21.11
N LEU A 209 11.67 18.25 -21.25
CA LEU A 209 12.24 16.98 -21.72
C LEU A 209 11.66 16.54 -23.10
N PRO A 210 12.44 15.78 -23.89
CA PRO A 210 11.93 15.16 -25.11
C PRO A 210 10.72 14.27 -24.83
N ALA A 211 9.69 14.36 -25.67
CA ALA A 211 8.44 13.59 -25.53
C ALA A 211 8.64 12.07 -25.37
N VAL A 212 9.69 11.52 -26.00
CA VAL A 212 10.03 10.09 -25.87
C VAL A 212 10.41 9.74 -24.43
N VAL A 213 11.15 10.60 -23.74
CA VAL A 213 11.59 10.36 -22.34
C VAL A 213 10.40 10.40 -21.40
N SER A 214 9.50 11.36 -21.57
CA SER A 214 8.29 11.48 -20.73
C SER A 214 7.35 10.28 -20.94
N VAL A 215 7.14 9.83 -22.18
CA VAL A 215 6.35 8.62 -22.49
C VAL A 215 6.96 7.37 -21.86
N LEU A 216 8.28 7.17 -21.95
CA LEU A 216 8.96 6.03 -21.35
C LEU A 216 8.85 6.06 -19.81
N ALA A 217 8.98 7.24 -19.20
CA ALA A 217 8.78 7.39 -17.76
C ALA A 217 7.36 7.02 -17.34
N ARG A 218 6.34 7.37 -18.12
CA ARG A 218 4.93 7.04 -17.88
C ARG A 218 4.58 5.55 -18.06
N LEU A 219 5.43 4.75 -18.72
CA LEU A 219 5.27 3.29 -18.77
C LEU A 219 5.69 2.60 -17.45
N VAL A 220 6.47 3.27 -16.62
CA VAL A 220 6.83 2.79 -15.29
C VAL A 220 5.70 3.14 -14.32
N PRO A 221 5.31 2.24 -13.38
CA PRO A 221 4.15 2.46 -12.51
C PRO A 221 4.26 3.73 -11.65
N SER A 222 5.46 4.16 -11.29
CA SER A 222 5.66 5.41 -10.53
C SER A 222 5.40 6.66 -11.37
N GLY A 223 5.87 6.68 -12.60
CA GLY A 223 5.60 7.79 -13.53
C GLY A 223 4.13 7.85 -13.92
N ALA A 224 3.51 6.68 -14.18
CA ALA A 224 2.07 6.60 -14.42
C ALA A 224 1.26 7.14 -13.21
N LEU A 225 1.63 6.75 -11.98
CA LEU A 225 0.93 7.22 -10.79
C LEU A 225 1.10 8.74 -10.58
N ALA A 226 2.30 9.27 -10.82
CA ALA A 226 2.60 10.69 -10.69
C ALA A 226 1.70 11.54 -11.59
N GLU A 227 1.74 11.27 -12.89
CA GLU A 227 0.96 11.98 -13.91
C GLU A 227 -0.54 11.83 -13.70
N THR A 228 -1.02 10.58 -13.47
CA THR A 228 -2.44 10.32 -13.28
C THR A 228 -2.98 11.03 -12.04
N LEU A 229 -2.18 11.09 -10.96
CA LEU A 229 -2.61 11.76 -9.73
C LEU A 229 -2.62 13.28 -9.89
N GLU A 230 -1.63 13.86 -10.56
CA GLU A 230 -1.60 15.30 -10.88
C GLU A 230 -2.80 15.68 -11.76
N THR A 231 -3.00 14.96 -12.86
CA THR A 231 -4.16 15.16 -13.76
C THR A 231 -5.49 15.02 -13.02
N ALA A 232 -5.61 14.06 -12.10
CA ALA A 232 -6.83 13.86 -11.30
C ALA A 232 -7.10 15.05 -10.36
N MET A 233 -6.07 15.64 -9.76
CA MET A 233 -6.22 16.82 -8.90
C MET A 233 -6.70 18.05 -9.68
N ASP A 234 -6.34 18.14 -10.96
CA ASP A 234 -6.81 19.17 -11.89
C ASP A 234 -8.17 18.81 -12.56
N THR A 235 -8.87 17.82 -11.98
CA THR A 235 -10.20 17.33 -12.46
C THR A 235 -10.19 16.63 -13.82
N GLY A 236 -9.02 16.28 -14.34
CA GLY A 236 -8.83 15.50 -15.56
C GLY A 236 -8.82 14.00 -15.30
N VAL A 237 -8.84 13.21 -16.37
CA VAL A 237 -8.71 11.75 -16.33
C VAL A 237 -7.62 11.30 -17.31
N ASP A 238 -6.52 10.78 -16.77
CA ASP A 238 -5.44 10.19 -17.56
C ASP A 238 -5.69 8.69 -17.80
N TRP A 239 -6.39 8.37 -18.88
CA TRP A 239 -6.71 6.99 -19.25
C TRP A 239 -5.48 6.15 -19.53
N PHE A 240 -4.40 6.75 -20.07
CA PHE A 240 -3.14 6.04 -20.34
C PHE A 240 -2.47 5.58 -19.03
N GLY A 241 -2.30 6.49 -18.08
CA GLY A 241 -1.70 6.16 -16.79
C GLY A 241 -2.56 5.17 -15.99
N ILE A 242 -3.90 5.29 -16.02
CA ILE A 242 -4.82 4.31 -15.43
C ILE A 242 -4.60 2.92 -16.05
N ALA A 243 -4.50 2.84 -17.38
CA ALA A 243 -4.27 1.57 -18.06
C ALA A 243 -2.91 0.96 -17.70
N VAL A 244 -1.85 1.77 -17.64
CA VAL A 244 -0.51 1.31 -17.22
C VAL A 244 -0.55 0.78 -15.79
N LEU A 245 -1.13 1.51 -14.84
CA LEU A 245 -1.28 1.06 -13.47
C LEU A 245 -2.08 -0.25 -13.38
N ALA A 246 -3.20 -0.34 -14.10
CA ALA A 246 -4.02 -1.54 -14.13
C ALA A 246 -3.25 -2.76 -14.68
N VAL A 247 -2.48 -2.59 -15.77
CA VAL A 247 -1.67 -3.65 -16.35
C VAL A 247 -0.60 -4.13 -15.35
N TRP A 248 0.16 -3.21 -14.75
CA TRP A 248 1.15 -3.55 -13.73
C TRP A 248 0.51 -4.26 -12.53
N GLY A 249 -0.64 -3.76 -12.06
CA GLY A 249 -1.39 -4.35 -10.94
C GLY A 249 -1.87 -5.77 -11.24
N VAL A 250 -2.48 -5.98 -12.42
CA VAL A 250 -2.97 -7.30 -12.84
C VAL A 250 -1.82 -8.27 -13.03
N VAL A 251 -0.77 -7.89 -13.76
CA VAL A 251 0.39 -8.75 -14.00
C VAL A 251 1.06 -9.14 -12.69
N SER A 252 1.34 -8.16 -11.82
CA SER A 252 1.97 -8.41 -10.52
C SER A 252 1.06 -9.22 -9.58
N GLY A 253 -0.25 -8.94 -9.58
CA GLY A 253 -1.23 -9.67 -8.77
C GLY A 253 -1.39 -11.13 -9.20
N VAL A 254 -1.49 -11.39 -10.51
CA VAL A 254 -1.52 -12.77 -11.04
C VAL A 254 -0.20 -13.48 -10.77
N ALA A 255 0.93 -12.84 -10.97
CA ALA A 255 2.24 -13.41 -10.64
C ALA A 255 2.37 -13.69 -9.14
N ALA A 256 1.94 -12.76 -8.28
CA ALA A 256 1.94 -12.96 -6.84
C ALA A 256 1.10 -14.17 -6.44
N THR A 257 -0.14 -14.30 -6.94
CA THR A 257 -1.00 -15.45 -6.58
C THR A 257 -0.43 -16.80 -7.02
N ARG A 258 0.30 -16.84 -8.14
CA ARG A 258 0.89 -18.08 -8.68
C ARG A 258 2.24 -18.43 -8.05
N LEU A 259 3.08 -17.43 -7.79
CA LEU A 259 4.47 -17.62 -7.35
C LEU A 259 4.67 -17.47 -5.85
N PHE A 260 3.64 -17.03 -5.10
CA PHE A 260 3.73 -16.79 -3.67
C PHE A 260 4.08 -18.08 -2.89
N ARG A 261 5.17 -18.00 -2.12
CA ARG A 261 5.67 -19.13 -1.33
C ARG A 261 5.39 -18.90 0.15
N PHE A 262 4.86 -19.92 0.80
CA PHE A 262 4.57 -19.91 2.25
C PHE A 262 5.73 -20.45 3.11
N HIS A 263 6.81 -20.91 2.47
CA HIS A 263 7.98 -21.52 3.11
C HIS A 263 9.28 -20.97 2.50
#